data_9a442a67a0da087cf8d63b2972b83dd2
#
_entry.id   9a442a67a0da087cf8d63b2972b83dd2
#
_cell.length_a   1.000
_cell.length_b   1.000
_cell.length_c   1.000
_cell.angle_alpha   90.00
_cell.angle_beta   90.00
_cell.angle_gamma   90.00
#
_symmetry.space_group_name_H-M   'P 1'
#
loop_
_entity.id
_entity.type
_entity.pdbx_description
1 polymer ?
#
loop_
_entity_poly.entity_id
_entity_poly.type
_entity_poly.pdbx_seq_one_letter_code
_entity_poly.pdbx_strand_id
1 'polypeptide(L)' 'MLIELDYLGHHIEAYAAGLQGAWDAVIRIRRTPSGEQVYFERVAFGEASADLAEQQALIWAKRWVDGKERSK' A
#
# COMPACT_ATOMS: atom_id res chain seq x y z
N MET A 1 10.97 6.19 1.60
CA MET A 1 10.29 6.91 2.72
C MET A 1 8.95 6.24 2.98
N LEU A 2 8.59 6.08 4.24
CA LEU A 2 7.26 5.54 4.59
C LEU A 2 6.19 6.60 4.34
N ILE A 3 5.13 6.22 3.64
CA ILE A 3 3.96 7.08 3.48
C ILE A 3 2.76 6.39 4.10
N GLU A 4 1.83 7.18 4.61
CA GLU A 4 0.67 6.69 5.35
C GLU A 4 -0.58 7.41 4.89
N LEU A 5 -1.71 6.70 4.91
CA LEU A 5 -3.00 7.25 4.49
C LEU A 5 -4.12 6.52 5.22
N ASP A 6 -5.07 7.28 5.75
CA ASP A 6 -6.31 6.70 6.26
C ASP A 6 -7.35 6.71 5.14
N TYR A 7 -8.01 5.59 4.93
CA TYR A 7 -8.94 5.44 3.80
C TYR A 7 -10.03 4.42 4.14
N LEU A 8 -11.26 4.87 4.17
CA LEU A 8 -12.47 4.03 4.37
C LEU A 8 -12.33 3.03 5.53
N GLY A 9 -11.95 3.54 6.70
CA GLY A 9 -11.82 2.70 7.90
C GLY A 9 -10.58 1.83 7.91
N HIS A 10 -9.60 2.14 7.09
CA HIS A 10 -8.33 1.42 7.04
C HIS A 10 -7.16 2.38 7.13
N HIS A 11 -6.07 1.91 7.73
CA HIS A 11 -4.81 2.65 7.77
C HIS A 11 -3.83 1.98 6.84
N ILE A 12 -3.39 2.70 5.82
CA ILE A 12 -2.49 2.19 4.78
C ILE A 12 -1.10 2.74 5.03
N GLU A 13 -0.11 1.85 5.04
CA GLU A 13 1.31 2.22 5.10
C GLU A 13 2.01 1.63 3.89
N ALA A 14 2.87 2.40 3.25
CA ALA A 14 3.63 1.92 2.10
C ALA A 14 5.03 2.52 2.12
N TYR A 15 6.02 1.72 1.73
CA TYR A 15 7.38 2.22 1.56
C TYR A 15 8.03 1.51 0.38
N ALA A 16 8.90 2.24 -0.32
CA ALA A 16 9.62 1.70 -1.46
C ALA A 16 10.68 0.70 -1.00
N ALA A 17 10.87 -0.33 -1.80
CA ALA A 17 11.88 -1.36 -1.57
C ALA A 17 12.49 -1.76 -2.91
N GLY A 18 13.72 -2.24 -2.90
CA GLY A 18 14.36 -2.73 -4.09
C GLY A 18 15.55 -1.92 -4.49
N LEU A 19 15.91 -2.01 -5.77
CA LEU A 19 17.11 -1.39 -6.31
C LEU A 19 16.73 -0.28 -7.28
N GLN A 20 17.69 0.62 -7.51
CA GLN A 20 17.52 1.71 -8.45
C GLN A 20 17.10 1.17 -9.82
N GLY A 21 16.05 1.76 -10.38
CA GLY A 21 15.49 1.36 -11.67
C GLY A 21 14.52 0.18 -11.61
N ALA A 22 14.32 -0.41 -10.42
CA ALA A 22 13.41 -1.53 -10.25
C ALA A 22 12.78 -1.47 -8.86
N TRP A 23 12.12 -0.35 -8.57
CA TRP A 23 11.53 -0.10 -7.25
C TRP A 23 10.18 -0.78 -7.10
N ASP A 24 10.05 -1.54 -6.03
CA ASP A 24 8.80 -2.14 -5.59
C ASP A 24 8.30 -1.40 -4.36
N ALA A 25 7.20 -1.85 -3.79
CA ALA A 25 6.73 -1.29 -2.52
C ALA A 25 6.22 -2.39 -1.60
N VAL A 26 6.45 -2.19 -0.31
CA VAL A 26 5.84 -3.02 0.73
C VAL A 26 4.61 -2.26 1.22
N ILE A 27 3.48 -2.94 1.26
CA ILE A 27 2.18 -2.36 1.60
C ILE A 27 1.63 -3.07 2.82
N ARG A 28 1.25 -2.30 3.84
CA ARG A 28 0.55 -2.81 5.01
C ARG A 28 -0.78 -2.10 5.13
N ILE A 29 -1.84 -2.87 5.32
CA ILE A 29 -3.18 -2.31 5.52
C ILE A 29 -3.72 -2.86 6.85
N ARG A 30 -4.13 -1.95 7.72
CA ARG A 30 -4.73 -2.28 9.00
C ARG A 30 -6.15 -1.75 9.06
N ARG A 31 -7.02 -2.48 9.71
CA ARG A 31 -8.39 -2.03 9.95
C ARG A 31 -8.41 -1.12 11.17
N THR A 32 -9.11 0.01 11.09
CA THR A 32 -9.26 0.91 12.23
C THR A 32 -10.66 0.76 12.83
N PRO A 33 -10.85 0.93 14.12
CA PRO A 33 -9.86 1.30 15.14
C PRO A 33 -9.08 0.12 15.73
N SER A 34 -9.40 -1.13 15.37
CA SER A 34 -8.81 -2.31 16.00
C SER A 34 -7.30 -2.44 15.78
N GLY A 35 -6.79 -1.92 14.68
CA GLY A 35 -5.39 -2.09 14.30
C GLY A 35 -5.08 -3.46 13.70
N GLU A 36 -6.11 -4.27 13.43
CA GLU A 36 -5.94 -5.58 12.85
C GLU A 36 -5.30 -5.48 11.46
N GLN A 37 -4.16 -6.18 11.28
CA GLN A 37 -3.50 -6.23 9.98
C GLN A 37 -4.28 -7.15 9.04
N VAL A 38 -4.79 -6.59 7.96
CA VAL A 38 -5.60 -7.34 6.99
C VAL A 38 -4.85 -7.62 5.69
N TYR A 39 -3.71 -6.96 5.48
CA TYR A 39 -2.86 -7.18 4.32
C TYR A 39 -1.44 -6.73 4.60
N PHE A 40 -0.46 -7.52 4.15
CA PHE A 40 0.96 -7.16 4.27
C PHE A 40 1.74 -7.94 3.22
N GLU A 41 2.17 -7.26 2.15
CA GLU A 41 2.94 -7.88 1.09
C GLU A 41 3.82 -6.87 0.37
N ARG A 42 4.85 -7.39 -0.28
CA ARG A 42 5.67 -6.64 -1.22
C ARG A 42 5.08 -6.85 -2.61
N VAL A 43 4.76 -5.74 -3.28
CA VAL A 43 4.19 -5.78 -4.63
C VAL A 43 5.24 -5.27 -5.60
N ALA A 44 5.48 -6.04 -6.67
CA ALA A 44 6.50 -5.72 -7.66
C ALA A 44 5.93 -4.77 -8.70
N PHE A 45 6.23 -3.48 -8.57
CA PHE A 45 5.83 -2.47 -9.54
C PHE A 45 6.88 -2.21 -10.61
N GLY A 46 8.16 -2.43 -10.30
CA GLY A 46 9.25 -2.20 -11.24
C GLY A 46 9.39 -0.75 -11.67
N GLU A 47 9.12 0.19 -10.75
CA GLU A 47 9.13 1.62 -11.08
C GLU A 47 10.53 2.20 -11.14
N ALA A 48 10.67 3.28 -11.91
CA ALA A 48 11.96 3.95 -12.11
C ALA A 48 12.43 4.69 -10.86
N SER A 49 11.54 5.09 -9.96
CA SER A 49 11.90 5.79 -8.74
C SER A 49 11.13 5.28 -7.55
N ALA A 50 11.70 5.50 -6.36
CA ALA A 50 11.05 5.14 -5.10
C ALA A 50 9.73 5.88 -4.94
N ASP A 51 9.67 7.17 -5.30
CA ASP A 51 8.46 7.97 -5.18
C ASP A 51 7.33 7.40 -6.03
N LEU A 52 7.64 6.99 -7.26
CA LEU A 52 6.63 6.39 -8.14
C LEU A 52 6.12 5.07 -7.58
N ALA A 53 7.00 4.25 -7.02
CA ALA A 53 6.59 2.98 -6.40
C ALA A 53 5.65 3.24 -5.22
N GLU A 54 5.93 4.24 -4.39
CA GLU A 54 5.08 4.59 -3.26
C GLU A 54 3.72 5.10 -3.72
N GLN A 55 3.67 5.91 -4.77
CA GLN A 55 2.42 6.40 -5.33
C GLN A 55 1.58 5.26 -5.90
N GLN A 56 2.21 4.35 -6.63
CA GLN A 56 1.51 3.17 -7.15
C GLN A 56 0.98 2.30 -6.02
N ALA A 57 1.74 2.19 -4.94
CA ALA A 57 1.31 1.43 -3.77
C ALA A 57 0.04 2.00 -3.16
N LEU A 58 -0.07 3.33 -3.05
CA LEU A 58 -1.28 3.94 -2.50
C LEU A 58 -2.49 3.69 -3.39
N ILE A 59 -2.32 3.81 -4.71
CA ILE A 59 -3.39 3.52 -5.66
C ILE A 59 -3.83 2.05 -5.53
N TRP A 60 -2.86 1.15 -5.47
CA TRP A 60 -3.11 -0.28 -5.33
C TRP A 60 -3.87 -0.59 -4.03
N ALA A 61 -3.41 0.01 -2.93
CA ALA A 61 -4.01 -0.22 -1.62
C ALA A 61 -5.46 0.30 -1.55
N LYS A 62 -5.72 1.47 -2.14
CA LYS A 62 -7.09 2.00 -2.20
C LYS A 62 -8.02 1.08 -2.96
N ARG A 63 -7.55 0.52 -4.09
CA ARG A 63 -8.32 -0.44 -4.87
C ARG A 63 -8.59 -1.71 -4.07
N TRP A 64 -7.61 -2.16 -3.30
CA TRP A 64 -7.78 -3.34 -2.45
C TRP A 64 -8.88 -3.10 -1.40
N VAL A 65 -8.85 -1.93 -0.74
CA VAL A 65 -9.87 -1.56 0.25
C VAL A 65 -11.23 -1.42 -0.42
N ASP A 66 -11.29 -0.77 -1.57
CA ASP A 66 -12.54 -0.62 -2.32
C ASP A 66 -13.16 -1.97 -2.65
N GLY A 67 -12.34 -2.93 -3.07
CA GLY A 67 -12.79 -4.27 -3.35
C GLY A 67 -13.38 -4.98 -2.14
N LYS A 68 -12.77 -4.80 -0.97
CA LYS A 68 -13.27 -5.38 0.28
C LYS A 68 -14.59 -4.74 0.69
N GLU A 69 -14.71 -3.42 0.58
CA GLU A 69 -15.94 -2.72 0.94
C GLU A 69 -17.10 -3.11 0.02
N ARG A 70 -16.83 -3.34 -1.26
CA ARG A 70 -17.86 -3.75 -2.21
C ARG A 70 -18.29 -5.20 -2.05
N SER A 71 -17.49 -6.01 -1.40
CA SER A 71 -17.77 -7.44 -1.22
C SER A 71 -18.77 -7.73 -0.10
N LYS A 72 -19.23 -6.71 0.57
CA LYS A 72 -20.17 -6.87 1.69
C LYS A 72 -21.61 -6.93 1.24
#